data_542b2f38489db6adda377f07e962f5de
#
_entry.id   542b2f38489db6adda377f07e962f5de
#
_cell.length_a   1.000
_cell.length_b   1.000
_cell.length_c   1.000
_cell.angle_alpha   90.00
_cell.angle_beta   90.00
_cell.angle_gamma   90.00
#
_symmetry.space_group_name_H-M   'P 1'
#
loop_
_entity.id
_entity.type
_entity.pdbx_description
1 polymer ?
#
loop_
_entity_poly.entity_id
_entity_poly.type
_entity_poly.pdbx_seq_one_letter_code
_entity_poly.pdbx_strand_id
1 'polypeptide(L)'
;GTYNRKARLLEHNLYNTTANTLIAELQEKYPHITFKLKRRLYKREIAKNLGKLNWKPESDDPYIQPDGGILYLILNGVEYPILVGEAKQQGTNDKREEEGKKLQSLGNAIERAAKNYLELKCYFKPYNYFPYQLFAAGCDFKEGSSIIDRLDVMTEYEPRNEDYTFHKDKIASIWIREETWTPQEIYDRLYNTAVNVIEHILNAKG
;
A
#
# COMPACT_ATOMS: atom_id res chain seq x y z
N GLY A 1 -10.54 -12.22 20.00
CA GLY A 1 -9.88 -10.91 20.09
C GLY A 1 -8.35 -10.96 20.14
N THR A 2 -7.74 -11.95 20.80
CA THR A 2 -6.28 -12.01 21.06
C THR A 2 -5.46 -12.43 19.84
N TYR A 3 -5.99 -13.29 18.99
CA TYR A 3 -5.29 -13.77 17.79
C TYR A 3 -5.13 -12.66 16.75
N ASN A 4 -6.18 -11.90 16.48
CA ASN A 4 -6.13 -10.77 15.55
C ASN A 4 -5.21 -9.63 16.03
N ARG A 5 -5.03 -9.49 17.34
CA ARG A 5 -4.12 -8.50 17.92
C ARG A 5 -2.66 -8.91 17.72
N LYS A 6 -2.32 -10.21 17.89
CA LYS A 6 -0.97 -10.74 17.67
C LYS A 6 -0.60 -10.70 16.18
N ALA A 7 -1.50 -11.07 15.29
CA ALA A 7 -1.27 -11.01 13.85
C ALA A 7 -1.01 -9.56 13.39
N ARG A 8 -1.83 -8.60 13.84
CA ARG A 8 -1.62 -7.16 13.54
C ARG A 8 -0.32 -6.61 14.12
N LEU A 9 0.09 -7.06 15.31
CA LEU A 9 1.36 -6.63 15.91
C LEU A 9 2.56 -7.19 15.12
N LEU A 10 2.47 -8.43 14.66
CA LEU A 10 3.47 -9.08 13.80
C LEU A 10 3.59 -8.38 12.45
N GLU A 11 2.47 -8.07 11.81
CA GLU A 11 2.42 -7.31 10.56
C GLU A 11 3.03 -5.91 10.74
N HIS A 12 2.63 -5.19 11.77
CA HIS A 12 3.13 -3.85 12.04
C HIS A 12 4.64 -3.85 12.32
N ASN A 13 5.14 -4.84 13.07
CA ASN A 13 6.57 -4.97 13.34
C ASN A 13 7.35 -5.39 12.09
N LEU A 14 6.80 -6.27 11.27
CA LEU A 14 7.37 -6.69 10.01
C LEU A 14 7.54 -5.50 9.06
N TYR A 15 6.50 -4.68 8.91
CA TYR A 15 6.55 -3.48 8.06
C TYR A 15 7.53 -2.43 8.57
N ASN A 16 7.62 -2.22 9.88
CA ASN A 16 8.59 -1.29 10.46
C ASN A 16 10.03 -1.75 10.20
N THR A 17 10.31 -3.04 10.37
CA THR A 17 11.64 -3.62 10.11
C THR A 17 11.97 -3.52 8.61
N THR A 18 11.04 -3.86 7.75
CA THR A 18 11.22 -3.77 6.30
C THR A 18 11.43 -2.33 5.85
N ALA A 19 10.68 -1.37 6.38
CA ALA A 19 10.83 0.04 6.05
C ALA A 19 12.20 0.59 6.47
N ASN A 20 12.67 0.25 7.65
CA ASN A 20 13.99 0.70 8.14
C ASN A 20 15.13 0.11 7.30
N THR A 21 15.06 -1.17 6.95
CA THR A 21 16.05 -1.82 6.08
C THR A 21 16.04 -1.20 4.69
N LEU A 22 14.84 -0.98 4.14
CA LEU A 22 14.67 -0.34 2.84
C LEU A 22 15.28 1.07 2.80
N ILE A 23 15.01 1.89 3.80
CA ILE A 23 15.57 3.25 3.88
C ILE A 23 17.09 3.20 3.97
N ALA A 24 17.66 2.29 4.76
CA ALA A 24 19.10 2.14 4.90
C ALA A 24 19.77 1.79 3.56
N GLU A 25 19.20 0.83 2.81
CA GLU A 25 19.74 0.43 1.50
C GLU A 25 19.55 1.49 0.43
N LEU A 26 18.42 2.20 0.43
CA LEU A 26 18.22 3.33 -0.47
C LEU A 26 19.18 4.47 -0.15
N GLN A 27 19.47 4.73 1.12
CA GLN A 27 20.44 5.75 1.53
C GLN A 27 21.86 5.40 1.11
N GLU A 28 22.23 4.13 1.15
CA GLU A 28 23.52 3.66 0.64
C GLU A 28 23.64 3.81 -0.88
N LYS A 29 22.58 3.45 -1.61
CA LYS A 29 22.53 3.58 -3.07
C LYS A 29 22.50 5.04 -3.54
N TYR A 30 21.82 5.91 -2.79
CA TYR A 30 21.63 7.32 -3.12
C TYR A 30 22.12 8.24 -1.98
N PRO A 31 23.43 8.35 -1.74
CA PRO A 31 23.98 9.02 -0.57
C PRO A 31 23.68 10.55 -0.52
N HIS A 32 23.32 11.17 -1.64
CA HIS A 32 23.00 12.58 -1.71
C HIS A 32 21.50 12.88 -1.58
N ILE A 33 20.67 11.85 -1.40
CA ILE A 33 19.22 11.97 -1.25
C ILE A 33 18.87 11.71 0.22
N THR A 34 17.98 12.51 0.77
CA THR A 34 17.42 12.28 2.10
C THR A 34 16.07 11.56 1.96
N PHE A 35 15.83 10.56 2.80
CA PHE A 35 14.57 9.83 2.85
C PHE A 35 13.82 10.15 4.13
N LYS A 36 12.48 10.20 4.04
CA LYS A 36 11.60 10.48 5.17
C LYS A 36 10.36 9.59 5.10
N LEU A 37 10.05 8.94 6.20
CA LEU A 37 8.82 8.15 6.34
C LEU A 37 7.76 8.95 7.08
N LYS A 38 6.60 9.16 6.46
CA LYS A 38 5.41 9.72 7.10
C LYS A 38 4.37 8.62 7.30
N ARG A 39 3.87 8.48 8.53
CA ARG A 39 2.87 7.47 8.84
C ARG A 39 1.45 7.90 8.52
N ARG A 40 1.20 9.19 8.48
CA ARG A 40 -0.13 9.77 8.25
C ARG A 40 -0.12 10.66 7.03
N LEU A 41 -1.18 10.58 6.25
CA LEU A 41 -1.49 11.51 5.19
C LEU A 41 -2.78 12.24 5.57
N TYR A 42 -2.68 13.52 5.79
CA TYR A 42 -3.83 14.33 6.16
C TYR A 42 -4.69 14.66 4.94
N LYS A 43 -6.01 14.68 5.13
CA LYS A 43 -6.94 14.91 4.01
C LYS A 43 -6.77 16.30 3.38
N ARG A 44 -6.27 17.28 4.13
CA ARG A 44 -5.89 18.58 3.59
C ARG A 44 -4.77 18.51 2.55
N GLU A 45 -3.82 17.56 2.69
CA GLU A 45 -2.75 17.35 1.71
C GLU A 45 -3.31 16.75 0.42
N ILE A 46 -4.28 15.84 0.52
CA ILE A 46 -5.01 15.29 -0.62
C ILE A 46 -5.80 16.39 -1.33
N ALA A 47 -6.55 17.20 -0.57
CA ALA A 47 -7.32 18.31 -1.11
C ALA A 47 -6.43 19.34 -1.83
N LYS A 48 -5.28 19.65 -1.26
CA LYS A 48 -4.27 20.52 -1.89
C LYS A 48 -3.81 19.98 -3.24
N ASN A 49 -3.48 18.69 -3.30
CA ASN A 49 -3.05 18.03 -4.54
C ASN A 49 -4.16 17.97 -5.61
N LEU A 50 -5.41 18.02 -5.19
CA LEU A 50 -6.56 18.14 -6.09
C LEU A 50 -6.90 19.60 -6.47
N GLY A 51 -6.09 20.57 -6.05
CA GLY A 51 -6.33 22.00 -6.31
C GLY A 51 -7.43 22.62 -5.43
N LYS A 52 -7.84 21.95 -4.36
CA LYS A 52 -8.88 22.43 -3.43
C LYS A 52 -8.27 23.17 -2.24
N LEU A 53 -7.59 24.28 -2.51
CA LEU A 53 -6.81 25.03 -1.51
C LEU A 53 -7.64 25.60 -0.35
N ASN A 54 -8.91 25.88 -0.58
CA ASN A 54 -9.83 26.43 0.43
C ASN A 54 -10.68 25.36 1.13
N TRP A 55 -10.42 24.06 0.84
CA TRP A 55 -11.13 22.98 1.50
C TRP A 55 -10.78 22.94 2.99
N LYS A 56 -11.81 22.82 3.81
CA LYS A 56 -11.69 22.63 5.26
C LYS A 56 -12.39 21.35 5.66
N PRO A 57 -11.80 20.53 6.53
CA PRO A 57 -12.45 19.36 7.05
C PRO A 57 -13.60 19.74 8.02
N GLU A 58 -14.61 18.89 8.11
CA GLU A 58 -15.69 18.99 9.11
C GLU A 58 -15.24 18.48 10.49
N SER A 59 -14.17 17.71 10.55
CA SER A 59 -13.61 17.16 11.79
C SER A 59 -12.16 17.60 11.99
N ASP A 60 -11.66 17.45 13.22
CA ASP A 60 -10.28 17.79 13.55
C ASP A 60 -9.29 16.93 12.76
N ASP A 61 -8.64 17.57 11.81
CA ASP A 61 -7.48 17.11 11.03
C ASP A 61 -7.51 15.62 10.60
N PRO A 62 -8.52 15.19 9.80
CA PRO A 62 -8.69 13.81 9.41
C PRO A 62 -7.54 13.32 8.53
N TYR A 63 -7.14 12.06 8.72
CA TYR A 63 -6.03 11.45 7.99
C TYR A 63 -6.33 10.00 7.60
N ILE A 64 -5.55 9.48 6.65
CA ILE A 64 -5.38 8.07 6.40
C ILE A 64 -4.00 7.62 6.89
N GLN A 65 -3.89 6.35 7.24
CA GLN A 65 -2.66 5.75 7.71
C GLN A 65 -2.45 4.41 7.00
N PRO A 66 -1.72 4.40 5.87
CA PRO A 66 -1.29 3.16 5.24
C PRO A 66 -0.42 2.34 6.19
N ASP A 67 -0.48 1.01 6.11
CA ASP A 67 0.20 0.12 7.06
C ASP A 67 1.72 0.37 7.10
N GLY A 68 2.35 0.56 5.95
CA GLY A 68 3.78 0.90 5.82
C GLY A 68 4.09 2.39 5.87
N GLY A 69 3.06 3.25 5.92
CA GLY A 69 3.24 4.69 5.74
C GLY A 69 3.53 5.09 4.29
N ILE A 70 4.01 6.31 4.12
CA ILE A 70 4.43 6.86 2.83
C ILE A 70 5.90 7.25 2.91
N LEU A 71 6.73 6.67 2.06
CA LEU A 71 8.14 7.02 1.95
C LEU A 71 8.30 8.19 0.98
N TYR A 72 9.06 9.19 1.40
CA TYR A 72 9.41 10.36 0.62
C TYR A 72 10.90 10.42 0.36
N LEU A 73 11.26 10.86 -0.82
CA LEU A 73 12.58 11.35 -1.13
C LEU A 73 12.56 12.89 -1.00
N ILE A 74 13.64 13.46 -0.49
CA ILE A 74 13.83 14.91 -0.41
C ILE A 74 14.98 15.30 -1.34
N LEU A 75 14.65 16.08 -2.36
CA LEU A 75 15.61 16.57 -3.35
C LEU A 75 15.47 18.09 -3.47
N ASN A 76 16.56 18.82 -3.21
CA ASN A 76 16.58 20.29 -3.26
C ASN A 76 15.48 20.94 -2.39
N GLY A 77 15.20 20.35 -1.21
CA GLY A 77 14.18 20.84 -0.29
C GLY A 77 12.74 20.50 -0.66
N VAL A 78 12.51 19.77 -1.75
CA VAL A 78 11.19 19.32 -2.20
C VAL A 78 10.97 17.86 -1.82
N GLU A 79 9.82 17.55 -1.21
CA GLU A 79 9.42 16.20 -0.85
C GLU A 79 8.67 15.52 -2.02
N TYR A 80 9.11 14.36 -2.43
CA TYR A 80 8.46 13.52 -3.45
C TYR A 80 8.04 12.19 -2.82
N PRO A 81 6.74 11.85 -2.78
CA PRO A 81 6.29 10.54 -2.28
C PRO A 81 6.71 9.46 -3.27
N ILE A 82 7.46 8.45 -2.83
CA ILE A 82 8.07 7.46 -3.72
C ILE A 82 7.57 6.04 -3.50
N LEU A 83 6.88 5.77 -2.38
CA LEU A 83 6.39 4.42 -2.09
C LEU A 83 5.28 4.46 -1.04
N VAL A 84 4.26 3.63 -1.25
CA VAL A 84 3.23 3.31 -0.25
C VAL A 84 3.05 1.80 -0.22
N GLY A 85 3.19 1.20 0.97
CA GLY A 85 2.95 -0.22 1.19
C GLY A 85 1.73 -0.47 2.07
N GLU A 86 0.89 -1.40 1.68
CA GLU A 86 -0.20 -1.93 2.49
C GLU A 86 -0.20 -3.46 2.49
N ALA A 87 -0.61 -4.07 3.60
CA ALA A 87 -0.85 -5.50 3.71
C ALA A 87 -2.26 -5.79 4.18
N LYS A 88 -2.83 -6.85 3.64
CA LYS A 88 -4.11 -7.38 4.08
C LYS A 88 -4.01 -8.90 4.21
N GLN A 89 -4.23 -9.37 5.42
CA GLN A 89 -4.46 -10.80 5.65
C GLN A 89 -5.96 -11.05 5.81
N GLN A 90 -6.48 -11.94 4.99
CA GLN A 90 -7.86 -12.36 5.06
C GLN A 90 -7.92 -13.87 4.86
N GLY A 91 -8.14 -14.63 5.93
CA GLY A 91 -8.09 -16.08 5.89
C GLY A 91 -8.15 -16.70 7.27
N THR A 92 -9.17 -16.32 8.04
CA THR A 92 -9.51 -17.04 9.25
C THR A 92 -10.80 -17.85 9.08
N ASN A 93 -11.43 -17.80 7.89
CA ASN A 93 -12.69 -18.47 7.65
C ASN A 93 -12.55 -19.98 7.67
N ASP A 94 -11.48 -20.54 7.11
CA ASP A 94 -11.22 -21.99 7.19
C ASP A 94 -11.11 -22.47 8.64
N LYS A 95 -10.31 -21.80 9.47
CA LYS A 95 -10.22 -22.10 10.91
C LYS A 95 -11.52 -21.87 11.65
N ARG A 96 -12.29 -20.88 11.27
CA ARG A 96 -13.58 -20.59 11.88
C ARG A 96 -14.61 -21.65 11.53
N GLU A 97 -14.58 -22.17 10.32
CA GLU A 97 -15.40 -23.28 9.85
C GLU A 97 -15.03 -24.57 10.59
N GLU A 98 -13.73 -24.90 10.69
CA GLU A 98 -13.22 -26.02 11.49
C GLU A 98 -13.63 -25.93 12.98
N GLU A 99 -13.65 -24.71 13.54
CA GLU A 99 -14.07 -24.45 14.91
C GLU A 99 -15.60 -24.29 15.08
N GLY A 100 -16.40 -24.50 14.01
CA GLY A 100 -17.84 -24.32 14.03
C GLY A 100 -18.31 -22.89 14.32
N LYS A 101 -17.46 -21.90 14.06
CA LYS A 101 -17.75 -20.47 14.31
C LYS A 101 -18.36 -19.84 13.08
N LYS A 102 -19.22 -18.85 13.28
CA LYS A 102 -19.80 -18.05 12.20
C LYS A 102 -18.67 -17.41 11.36
N LEU A 103 -18.73 -17.61 10.05
CA LEU A 103 -17.77 -17.01 9.11
C LEU A 103 -17.75 -15.48 9.23
N GLN A 104 -16.58 -14.90 9.03
CA GLN A 104 -16.44 -13.44 8.93
C GLN A 104 -17.00 -12.98 7.58
N SER A 105 -17.56 -11.81 7.56
CA SER A 105 -17.99 -11.16 6.31
C SER A 105 -16.80 -11.00 5.38
N LEU A 106 -16.91 -11.61 4.21
CA LEU A 106 -15.97 -11.44 3.11
C LEU A 106 -16.04 -9.99 2.64
N GLY A 107 -14.90 -9.34 2.53
CA GLY A 107 -14.80 -8.06 1.86
C GLY A 107 -14.47 -6.83 2.71
N ASN A 108 -14.67 -6.83 4.03
CA ASN A 108 -14.36 -5.66 4.87
C ASN A 108 -12.90 -5.18 4.75
N ALA A 109 -11.95 -6.11 4.59
CA ALA A 109 -10.54 -5.75 4.42
C ALA A 109 -10.29 -5.09 3.05
N ILE A 110 -10.92 -5.61 2.01
CA ILE A 110 -10.81 -5.06 0.65
C ILE A 110 -11.54 -3.73 0.52
N GLU A 111 -12.71 -3.58 1.14
CA GLU A 111 -13.42 -2.28 1.16
C GLU A 111 -12.58 -1.19 1.82
N ARG A 112 -11.90 -1.51 2.93
CA ARG A 112 -10.97 -0.57 3.57
C ARG A 112 -9.73 -0.29 2.70
N ALA A 113 -9.20 -1.31 2.04
CA ALA A 113 -8.09 -1.14 1.11
C ALA A 113 -8.52 -0.27 -0.08
N ALA A 114 -9.69 -0.50 -0.65
CA ALA A 114 -10.25 0.30 -1.75
C ALA A 114 -10.42 1.77 -1.38
N LYS A 115 -10.87 2.05 -0.15
CA LYS A 115 -10.94 3.43 0.36
C LYS A 115 -9.56 4.08 0.40
N ASN A 116 -8.58 3.44 1.01
CA ASN A 116 -7.22 3.96 1.08
C ASN A 116 -6.62 4.13 -0.32
N TYR A 117 -6.82 3.14 -1.19
CA TYR A 117 -6.37 3.19 -2.58
C TYR A 117 -6.92 4.42 -3.31
N LEU A 118 -8.23 4.68 -3.22
CA LEU A 118 -8.87 5.82 -3.86
C LEU A 118 -8.31 7.15 -3.33
N GLU A 119 -8.18 7.29 -2.03
CA GLU A 119 -7.63 8.50 -1.40
C GLU A 119 -6.17 8.73 -1.80
N LEU A 120 -5.35 7.66 -1.85
CA LEU A 120 -3.97 7.73 -2.31
C LEU A 120 -3.89 8.03 -3.82
N LYS A 121 -4.74 7.43 -4.65
CA LYS A 121 -4.83 7.77 -6.08
C LYS A 121 -5.10 9.26 -6.29
N CYS A 122 -5.99 9.84 -5.48
CA CYS A 122 -6.24 11.29 -5.47
C CYS A 122 -5.00 12.08 -5.04
N TYR A 123 -4.30 11.63 -4.00
CA TYR A 123 -3.08 12.29 -3.53
C TYR A 123 -1.97 12.30 -4.59
N PHE A 124 -1.79 11.19 -5.31
CA PHE A 124 -0.76 11.05 -6.34
C PHE A 124 -1.13 11.68 -7.69
N LYS A 125 -2.33 12.24 -7.84
CA LYS A 125 -2.80 12.82 -9.10
C LYS A 125 -1.85 13.85 -9.74
N PRO A 126 -1.15 14.74 -8.99
CA PRO A 126 -0.18 15.67 -9.58
C PRO A 126 1.12 15.03 -10.03
N TYR A 127 1.40 13.82 -9.55
CA TYR A 127 2.61 13.08 -9.90
C TYR A 127 2.34 12.20 -11.13
N ASN A 128 3.35 11.97 -11.94
CA ASN A 128 3.21 11.10 -13.11
C ASN A 128 3.52 9.62 -12.80
N TYR A 129 3.24 9.21 -11.55
CA TYR A 129 3.41 7.86 -11.04
C TYR A 129 2.49 7.61 -9.85
N PHE A 130 2.22 6.34 -9.56
CA PHE A 130 1.45 5.93 -8.37
C PHE A 130 2.08 4.68 -7.74
N PRO A 131 3.06 4.82 -6.82
CA PRO A 131 3.87 3.74 -6.26
C PRO A 131 3.17 3.03 -5.10
N TYR A 132 1.93 2.63 -5.31
CA TYR A 132 1.12 1.91 -4.34
C TYR A 132 1.33 0.40 -4.50
N GLN A 133 1.69 -0.28 -3.41
CA GLN A 133 1.89 -1.71 -3.36
C GLN A 133 0.99 -2.30 -2.27
N LEU A 134 0.02 -3.12 -2.67
CA LEU A 134 -0.84 -3.88 -1.77
C LEU A 134 -0.46 -5.35 -1.82
N PHE A 135 -0.16 -5.93 -0.66
CA PHE A 135 0.07 -7.35 -0.49
C PHE A 135 -1.11 -7.97 0.26
N ALA A 136 -1.86 -8.81 -0.40
CA ALA A 136 -3.00 -9.49 0.17
C ALA A 136 -2.77 -11.00 0.16
N ALA A 137 -3.04 -11.68 1.28
CA ALA A 137 -2.89 -13.11 1.43
C ALA A 137 -4.03 -13.72 2.25
N GLY A 138 -4.34 -14.98 1.98
CA GLY A 138 -5.28 -15.78 2.77
C GLY A 138 -6.28 -16.56 1.94
N CYS A 139 -6.93 -17.54 2.54
CA CYS A 139 -7.86 -18.46 1.89
C CYS A 139 -9.04 -17.78 1.18
N ASP A 140 -9.37 -16.56 1.57
CA ASP A 140 -10.45 -15.81 0.94
C ASP A 140 -10.04 -15.21 -0.43
N PHE A 141 -8.76 -15.27 -0.80
CA PHE A 141 -8.23 -14.84 -2.11
C PHE A 141 -8.07 -15.98 -3.11
N LYS A 142 -8.78 -17.10 -2.90
CA LYS A 142 -8.83 -18.21 -3.84
C LYS A 142 -9.62 -17.87 -5.10
N GLU A 143 -9.35 -18.63 -6.15
CA GLU A 143 -10.11 -18.56 -7.38
C GLU A 143 -11.62 -18.77 -7.14
N GLY A 144 -12.46 -17.97 -7.81
CA GLY A 144 -13.91 -17.97 -7.65
C GLY A 144 -14.44 -17.22 -6.41
N SER A 145 -13.57 -16.57 -5.64
CA SER A 145 -13.99 -15.74 -4.51
C SER A 145 -14.59 -14.41 -4.98
N SER A 146 -15.71 -14.00 -4.39
CA SER A 146 -16.33 -12.69 -4.64
C SER A 146 -15.43 -11.49 -4.25
N ILE A 147 -14.34 -11.73 -3.53
CA ILE A 147 -13.33 -10.72 -3.23
C ILE A 147 -12.60 -10.32 -4.51
N ILE A 148 -12.35 -11.27 -5.41
CA ILE A 148 -11.70 -11.00 -6.68
C ILE A 148 -12.54 -10.06 -7.53
N ASP A 149 -13.86 -10.25 -7.59
CA ASP A 149 -14.77 -9.35 -8.31
C ASP A 149 -14.71 -7.91 -7.78
N ARG A 150 -14.50 -7.74 -6.47
CA ARG A 150 -14.34 -6.42 -5.86
C ARG A 150 -12.98 -5.78 -6.18
N LEU A 151 -11.94 -6.60 -6.32
CA LEU A 151 -10.63 -6.14 -6.75
C LEU A 151 -10.66 -5.68 -8.21
N ASP A 152 -11.46 -6.32 -9.06
CA ASP A 152 -11.63 -5.90 -10.45
C ASP A 152 -12.11 -4.45 -10.56
N VAL A 153 -13.09 -4.06 -9.74
CA VAL A 153 -13.55 -2.66 -9.69
C VAL A 153 -12.43 -1.73 -9.21
N MET A 154 -11.71 -2.12 -8.15
CA MET A 154 -10.61 -1.32 -7.59
C MET A 154 -9.48 -1.12 -8.60
N THR A 155 -9.21 -2.12 -9.42
CA THR A 155 -8.19 -2.11 -10.46
C THR A 155 -8.70 -1.58 -11.81
N GLU A 156 -9.93 -1.08 -11.86
CA GLU A 156 -10.55 -0.59 -13.10
C GLU A 156 -10.61 -1.69 -14.20
N TYR A 157 -10.83 -2.95 -13.77
CA TYR A 157 -10.88 -4.14 -14.64
C TYR A 157 -9.58 -4.44 -15.40
N GLU A 158 -8.44 -3.95 -14.92
CA GLU A 158 -7.16 -4.37 -15.47
C GLU A 158 -6.95 -5.88 -15.30
N PRO A 159 -6.48 -6.58 -16.32
CA PRO A 159 -6.32 -8.02 -16.23
C PRO A 159 -5.25 -8.40 -15.21
N ARG A 160 -5.58 -9.41 -14.40
CA ARG A 160 -4.64 -10.06 -13.50
C ARG A 160 -3.64 -10.88 -14.33
N ASN A 161 -2.35 -10.67 -14.13
CA ASN A 161 -1.32 -11.48 -14.74
C ASN A 161 -1.01 -12.75 -13.94
N GLU A 162 -0.11 -13.59 -14.48
CA GLU A 162 0.31 -14.86 -13.87
C GLU A 162 0.91 -14.71 -12.47
N ASP A 163 1.49 -13.54 -12.17
CA ASP A 163 2.04 -13.21 -10.85
C ASP A 163 1.00 -12.66 -9.86
N TYR A 164 -0.28 -12.81 -10.16
CA TYR A 164 -1.37 -12.26 -9.35
C TYR A 164 -1.28 -10.76 -9.13
N THR A 165 -0.82 -10.01 -10.12
CA THR A 165 -0.64 -8.56 -10.05
C THR A 165 -1.67 -7.85 -10.91
N PHE A 166 -2.33 -6.86 -10.32
CA PHE A 166 -3.15 -5.89 -11.02
C PHE A 166 -2.41 -4.55 -11.12
N HIS A 167 -2.77 -3.72 -12.05
CA HIS A 167 -2.26 -2.34 -12.19
C HIS A 167 -0.73 -2.24 -12.29
N LYS A 168 -0.20 -2.53 -13.43
CA LYS A 168 1.20 -2.21 -13.75
C LYS A 168 1.39 -0.76 -14.21
N ASP A 169 0.31 -0.13 -14.66
CA ASP A 169 0.36 1.27 -15.07
C ASP A 169 0.67 2.17 -13.90
N LYS A 170 1.51 3.17 -14.13
CA LYS A 170 1.94 4.13 -13.11
C LYS A 170 2.55 3.50 -11.85
N ILE A 171 3.08 2.26 -11.98
CA ILE A 171 3.85 1.57 -10.95
C ILE A 171 2.98 0.98 -9.81
N ALA A 172 1.67 1.26 -9.74
CA ALA A 172 0.80 0.64 -8.76
C ALA A 172 0.67 -0.87 -9.00
N SER A 173 0.73 -1.65 -7.94
CA SER A 173 0.57 -3.11 -8.01
C SER A 173 -0.25 -3.63 -6.84
N ILE A 174 -1.14 -4.56 -7.13
CA ILE A 174 -1.95 -5.26 -6.15
C ILE A 174 -1.63 -6.75 -6.28
N TRP A 175 -0.93 -7.28 -5.28
CA TRP A 175 -0.46 -8.65 -5.22
C TRP A 175 -1.39 -9.46 -4.35
N ILE A 176 -2.05 -10.47 -4.90
CA ILE A 176 -2.97 -11.33 -4.17
C ILE A 176 -2.64 -12.80 -4.36
N ARG A 177 -2.74 -13.59 -3.29
CA ARG A 177 -2.62 -15.05 -3.32
C ARG A 177 -3.17 -15.68 -2.03
N GLU A 178 -3.32 -17.00 -2.03
CA GLU A 178 -3.74 -17.73 -0.83
C GLU A 178 -2.59 -17.82 0.18
N GLU A 179 -1.36 -18.06 -0.27
CA GLU A 179 -0.18 -18.19 0.58
C GLU A 179 0.28 -16.87 1.17
N THR A 180 0.82 -16.94 2.37
CA THR A 180 1.38 -15.76 3.04
C THR A 180 2.61 -15.23 2.30
N TRP A 181 2.70 -13.92 2.13
CA TRP A 181 3.88 -13.24 1.60
C TRP A 181 5.04 -13.32 2.58
N THR A 182 6.21 -13.72 2.12
CA THR A 182 7.41 -13.68 2.93
C THR A 182 7.94 -12.25 3.05
N PRO A 183 8.67 -11.92 4.14
CA PRO A 183 9.32 -10.61 4.28
C PRO A 183 10.22 -10.24 3.10
N GLN A 184 10.95 -11.22 2.56
CA GLN A 184 11.86 -11.00 1.44
C GLN A 184 11.11 -10.67 0.14
N GLU A 185 10.03 -11.38 -0.15
CA GLU A 185 9.19 -11.09 -1.33
C GLU A 185 8.59 -9.68 -1.29
N ILE A 186 8.09 -9.28 -0.11
CA ILE A 186 7.58 -7.93 0.11
C ILE A 186 8.68 -6.91 -0.09
N TYR A 187 9.83 -7.12 0.55
CA TYR A 187 10.98 -6.24 0.48
C TYR A 187 11.45 -6.02 -0.97
N ASP A 188 11.66 -7.09 -1.74
CA ASP A 188 12.15 -7.01 -3.10
C ASP A 188 11.21 -6.17 -3.99
N ARG A 189 9.91 -6.34 -3.84
CA ARG A 189 8.92 -5.57 -4.60
C ARG A 189 8.86 -4.10 -4.20
N LEU A 190 8.92 -3.82 -2.90
CA LEU A 190 8.97 -2.45 -2.39
C LEU A 190 10.25 -1.74 -2.82
N TYR A 191 11.39 -2.42 -2.73
CA TYR A 191 12.68 -1.87 -3.16
C TYR A 191 12.70 -1.54 -4.65
N ASN A 192 12.29 -2.47 -5.50
CA ASN A 192 12.22 -2.27 -6.94
C ASN A 192 11.29 -1.11 -7.32
N THR A 193 10.13 -1.01 -6.66
CA THR A 193 9.19 0.10 -6.89
C THR A 193 9.82 1.43 -6.50
N ALA A 194 10.43 1.52 -5.33
CA ALA A 194 11.10 2.74 -4.86
C ALA A 194 12.22 3.18 -5.80
N VAL A 195 13.09 2.26 -6.21
CA VAL A 195 14.18 2.54 -7.15
C VAL A 195 13.64 3.05 -8.48
N ASN A 196 12.63 2.40 -9.05
CA ASN A 196 12.03 2.83 -10.32
C ASN A 196 11.47 4.25 -10.25
N VAL A 197 10.82 4.61 -9.14
CA VAL A 197 10.30 5.97 -8.95
C VAL A 197 11.42 6.99 -8.75
N ILE A 198 12.44 6.64 -7.96
CA ILE A 198 13.62 7.53 -7.76
C ILE A 198 14.28 7.83 -9.11
N GLU A 199 14.58 6.81 -9.90
CA GLU A 199 15.20 6.97 -11.23
C GLU A 199 14.31 7.82 -12.16
N HIS A 200 12.98 7.61 -12.13
CA HIS A 200 12.04 8.44 -12.87
C HIS A 200 12.13 9.92 -12.47
N ILE A 201 12.18 10.22 -11.17
CA ILE A 201 12.28 11.58 -10.64
C ILE A 201 13.63 12.21 -11.03
N LEU A 202 14.73 11.48 -10.88
CA LEU A 202 16.07 11.98 -11.21
C LEU A 202 16.20 12.27 -12.70
N ASN A 203 15.71 11.38 -13.58
CA ASN A 203 15.74 11.56 -15.03
C ASN A 203 14.85 12.71 -15.52
N ALA A 204 13.75 13.00 -14.84
CA ALA A 204 12.88 14.13 -15.18
C ALA A 204 13.46 15.50 -14.76
N LYS A 205 14.50 15.51 -13.93
CA LYS A 205 15.11 16.73 -13.36
C LYS A 205 16.55 16.99 -13.83
N GLY A 206 17.15 16.04 -14.54
CA GLY A 206 18.43 16.19 -15.24
C GLY A 206 18.22 16.79 -16.61
#